data_44de2ff9feae77875efd950dcfbaae61
#
_entry.id   44de2ff9feae77875efd950dcfbaae61
#
_cell.length_a   1.000
_cell.length_b   1.000
_cell.length_c   1.000
_cell.angle_alpha   90.00
_cell.angle_beta   90.00
_cell.angle_gamma   90.00
#
_symmetry.space_group_name_H-M   'P 1'
#
loop_
_entity.id
_entity.type
_entity.pdbx_description
1 polymer ?
#
loop_
_entity_poly.entity_id
_entity_poly.type
_entity_poly.pdbx_seq_one_letter_code
_entity_poly.pdbx_strand_id
1 'polypeptide(L)'
;MLTISRLSKRFGNNQALSEVELHAHAGEVLAVVGENGAGKSTLMRLLAGVLQPDSGTLQLAGADFHPKHPAAAMRAGVAFVPQESELVPHLSVAENILLGREPTRAALIDSTRLRDLAGKALAEVATDERQLDLAQRADTLGPSDRQRVVIARALSQVNLRLLIFDEPTSSLSAADTKRLFSVIARLKARGLTVLYVSHFLEEVLTISDRYVVLRDGKSVARGNIAETTATELVTLMAGAAAASRVKRAKREIGQLLLETKHLSGTRLPRDVSLQVHAGEVLGIAGLVGAGRTELVRALFGLDACSGDITVKSLHHPRSPLQCLRLGMGLLSEDRRNEGLAQSLDIAENITLSKLPQRGLLVSKREQLRAASSLMQRLQIRCRSPRQMVSELSGGNQQKVALARLLHHDVDILLLDEPTRGIDVRSRAEVHQAIDELARRGKAIVLISSYWPELLELCDRIVVMCRGKLGKVRPVDEWDEHSLLLEATGSV
;
A
#
# COMPACT_ATOMS: atom_id res chain seq x y z
N MET A 1 -17.77 -24.58 5.04
CA MET A 1 -16.61 -24.57 5.96
C MET A 1 -16.71 -23.44 6.98
N LEU A 2 -16.71 -22.19 6.55
CA LEU A 2 -16.97 -21.01 7.38
C LEU A 2 -18.31 -20.40 6.97
N THR A 3 -19.20 -20.11 7.93
CA THR A 3 -20.45 -19.40 7.70
C THR A 3 -20.55 -18.23 8.65
N ILE A 4 -20.81 -17.06 8.11
CA ILE A 4 -21.02 -15.80 8.83
C ILE A 4 -22.43 -15.31 8.49
N SER A 5 -23.27 -15.07 9.50
CA SER A 5 -24.63 -14.61 9.32
C SER A 5 -24.91 -13.36 10.16
N ARG A 6 -25.30 -12.28 9.47
CA ARG A 6 -25.68 -10.96 10.04
C ARG A 6 -24.70 -10.41 11.06
N LEU A 7 -23.38 -10.58 10.78
CA LEU A 7 -22.32 -10.16 11.70
C LEU A 7 -22.21 -8.65 11.74
N SER A 8 -22.26 -8.08 12.93
CA SER A 8 -22.16 -6.62 13.13
C SER A 8 -21.12 -6.25 14.16
N LYS A 9 -20.45 -5.10 13.94
CA LYS A 9 -19.49 -4.52 14.86
C LYS A 9 -19.48 -3.01 14.81
N ARG A 10 -19.55 -2.37 16.00
CA ARG A 10 -19.50 -0.93 16.16
C ARG A 10 -18.30 -0.51 17.03
N PHE A 11 -17.73 0.62 16.73
CA PHE A 11 -16.72 1.31 17.54
C PHE A 11 -17.21 2.73 17.86
N GLY A 12 -17.69 2.94 19.06
CA GLY A 12 -18.37 4.20 19.43
C GLY A 12 -19.55 4.48 18.49
N ASN A 13 -19.52 5.60 17.78
CA ASN A 13 -20.54 5.97 16.80
C ASN A 13 -20.29 5.41 15.39
N ASN A 14 -19.16 4.74 15.16
CA ASN A 14 -18.82 4.22 13.84
C ASN A 14 -19.23 2.75 13.70
N GLN A 15 -20.12 2.45 12.76
CA GLN A 15 -20.53 1.09 12.39
C GLN A 15 -19.49 0.53 11.42
N ALA A 16 -18.61 -0.34 11.90
CA ALA A 16 -17.55 -0.94 11.08
C ALA A 16 -18.02 -2.13 10.25
N LEU A 17 -18.96 -2.92 10.78
CA LEU A 17 -19.65 -4.00 10.08
C LEU A 17 -21.14 -3.96 10.40
N SER A 18 -21.98 -4.14 9.39
CA SER A 18 -23.43 -4.12 9.50
C SER A 18 -24.03 -5.31 8.75
N GLU A 19 -24.50 -6.30 9.49
CA GLU A 19 -25.17 -7.50 8.98
C GLU A 19 -24.39 -8.21 7.86
N VAL A 20 -23.09 -8.37 8.02
CA VAL A 20 -22.22 -9.05 7.03
C VAL A 20 -22.59 -10.52 6.95
N GLU A 21 -22.74 -10.99 5.71
CA GLU A 21 -22.93 -12.41 5.35
C GLU A 21 -21.76 -12.88 4.49
N LEU A 22 -21.19 -14.04 4.83
CA LEU A 22 -20.12 -14.66 4.10
C LEU A 22 -20.17 -16.18 4.26
N HIS A 23 -19.91 -16.90 3.18
CA HIS A 23 -19.82 -18.35 3.20
C HIS A 23 -18.59 -18.81 2.41
N ALA A 24 -17.68 -19.53 3.09
CA ALA A 24 -16.53 -20.18 2.48
C ALA A 24 -16.70 -21.71 2.51
N HIS A 25 -16.44 -22.35 1.37
CA HIS A 25 -16.43 -23.81 1.23
C HIS A 25 -15.11 -24.40 1.73
N ALA A 26 -15.10 -25.72 1.95
CA ALA A 26 -13.86 -26.41 2.30
C ALA A 26 -12.91 -26.48 1.09
N GLY A 27 -11.63 -26.18 1.30
CA GLY A 27 -10.61 -26.27 0.26
C GLY A 27 -10.72 -25.22 -0.86
N GLU A 28 -11.39 -24.07 -0.60
CA GLU A 28 -11.42 -22.96 -1.55
C GLU A 28 -10.55 -21.78 -1.09
N VAL A 29 -10.15 -20.94 -2.02
CA VAL A 29 -9.63 -19.59 -1.77
C VAL A 29 -10.78 -18.61 -2.00
N LEU A 30 -11.30 -18.04 -0.92
CA LEU A 30 -12.33 -17.01 -0.98
C LEU A 30 -11.69 -15.64 -0.81
N ALA A 31 -11.79 -14.80 -1.86
CA ALA A 31 -11.36 -13.41 -1.77
C ALA A 31 -12.35 -12.55 -1.01
N VAL A 32 -11.86 -11.71 -0.11
CA VAL A 32 -12.63 -10.64 0.53
C VAL A 32 -12.08 -9.31 0.02
N VAL A 33 -12.81 -8.70 -0.92
CA VAL A 33 -12.43 -7.46 -1.59
C VAL A 33 -13.27 -6.29 -1.10
N GLY A 34 -12.76 -5.08 -1.25
CA GLY A 34 -13.46 -3.86 -0.85
C GLY A 34 -12.48 -2.71 -0.65
N GLU A 35 -12.99 -1.48 -0.61
CA GLU A 35 -12.18 -0.29 -0.34
C GLU A 35 -11.55 -0.30 1.06
N ASN A 36 -10.56 0.58 1.27
CA ASN A 36 -10.03 0.81 2.61
C ASN A 36 -11.14 1.42 3.49
N GLY A 37 -11.32 0.86 4.69
CA GLY A 37 -12.44 1.24 5.56
C GLY A 37 -13.74 0.46 5.31
N ALA A 38 -13.82 -0.43 4.32
CA ALA A 38 -14.99 -1.27 4.07
C ALA A 38 -15.29 -2.32 5.15
N GLY A 39 -14.39 -2.47 6.16
CA GLY A 39 -14.57 -3.40 7.26
C GLY A 39 -13.77 -4.70 7.14
N LYS A 40 -12.96 -4.91 6.09
CA LYS A 40 -12.20 -6.14 5.85
C LYS A 40 -11.34 -6.55 7.05
N SER A 41 -10.44 -5.68 7.49
CA SER A 41 -9.55 -6.00 8.63
C SER A 41 -10.32 -6.14 9.95
N THR A 42 -11.47 -5.47 10.12
CA THR A 42 -12.37 -5.69 11.27
C THR A 42 -12.93 -7.10 11.23
N LEU A 43 -13.40 -7.56 10.07
CA LEU A 43 -13.91 -8.93 9.89
C LEU A 43 -12.82 -9.96 10.19
N MET A 44 -11.60 -9.76 9.67
CA MET A 44 -10.46 -10.68 9.93
C MET A 44 -10.10 -10.73 11.41
N ARG A 45 -10.09 -9.60 12.11
CA ARG A 45 -9.82 -9.53 13.56
C ARG A 45 -10.90 -10.20 14.40
N LEU A 46 -12.17 -10.17 13.97
CA LEU A 46 -13.26 -10.94 14.61
C LEU A 46 -13.03 -12.44 14.46
N LEU A 47 -12.69 -12.91 13.26
CA LEU A 47 -12.38 -14.32 13.01
C LEU A 47 -11.13 -14.79 13.75
N ALA A 48 -10.13 -13.93 13.88
CA ALA A 48 -8.91 -14.20 14.64
C ALA A 48 -9.11 -14.12 16.17
N GLY A 49 -10.30 -13.74 16.65
CA GLY A 49 -10.58 -13.62 18.10
C GLY A 49 -9.91 -12.40 18.77
N VAL A 50 -9.41 -11.45 17.99
CA VAL A 50 -8.85 -10.18 18.51
C VAL A 50 -9.97 -9.22 18.91
N LEU A 51 -11.10 -9.30 18.23
CA LEU A 51 -12.32 -8.53 18.50
C LEU A 51 -13.48 -9.46 18.75
N GLN A 52 -14.52 -8.98 19.45
CA GLN A 52 -15.79 -9.68 19.63
C GLN A 52 -16.88 -9.01 18.78
N PRO A 53 -17.77 -9.77 18.13
CA PRO A 53 -18.93 -9.22 17.44
C PRO A 53 -19.93 -8.64 18.44
N ASP A 54 -20.71 -7.66 18.00
CA ASP A 54 -21.81 -7.11 18.83
C ASP A 54 -23.10 -7.90 18.56
N SER A 55 -23.28 -8.44 17.35
CA SER A 55 -24.39 -9.32 16.99
C SER A 55 -24.03 -10.20 15.79
N GLY A 56 -24.87 -11.20 15.50
CA GLY A 56 -24.65 -12.17 14.43
C GLY A 56 -24.03 -13.47 14.92
N THR A 57 -23.84 -14.41 14.01
CA THR A 57 -23.31 -15.75 14.31
C THR A 57 -22.16 -16.12 13.39
N LEU A 58 -21.19 -16.85 13.97
CA LEU A 58 -20.06 -17.44 13.26
C LEU A 58 -20.13 -18.96 13.44
N GLN A 59 -19.92 -19.70 12.36
CA GLN A 59 -19.79 -21.16 12.40
C GLN A 59 -18.55 -21.59 11.63
N LEU A 60 -17.76 -22.49 12.21
CA LEU A 60 -16.57 -23.08 11.60
C LEU A 60 -16.72 -24.61 11.58
N ALA A 61 -16.64 -25.20 10.39
CA ALA A 61 -16.84 -26.63 10.17
C ALA A 61 -18.17 -27.18 10.74
N GLY A 62 -19.24 -26.37 10.68
CA GLY A 62 -20.57 -26.72 11.16
C GLY A 62 -20.81 -26.57 12.67
N ALA A 63 -19.77 -26.17 13.43
CA ALA A 63 -19.90 -25.88 14.86
C ALA A 63 -19.90 -24.36 15.11
N ASP A 64 -20.59 -23.93 16.17
CA ASP A 64 -20.58 -22.53 16.60
C ASP A 64 -19.15 -22.08 16.94
N PHE A 65 -18.78 -20.90 16.45
CA PHE A 65 -17.45 -20.36 16.54
C PHE A 65 -17.46 -18.96 17.16
N HIS A 66 -17.14 -18.87 18.45
CA HIS A 66 -17.11 -17.61 19.21
C HIS A 66 -15.75 -17.48 19.94
N PRO A 67 -14.65 -17.16 19.22
CA PRO A 67 -13.33 -17.08 19.83
C PRO A 67 -13.23 -15.83 20.71
N LYS A 68 -13.12 -16.01 22.02
CA LYS A 68 -13.01 -14.92 22.99
C LYS A 68 -11.63 -14.23 22.99
N HIS A 69 -10.63 -14.88 22.44
CA HIS A 69 -9.25 -14.40 22.31
C HIS A 69 -8.50 -15.19 21.22
N PRO A 70 -7.36 -14.70 20.69
CA PRO A 70 -6.65 -15.34 19.58
C PRO A 70 -6.29 -16.82 19.81
N ALA A 71 -5.88 -17.18 21.02
CA ALA A 71 -5.56 -18.58 21.33
C ALA A 71 -6.81 -19.50 21.21
N ALA A 72 -8.03 -19.00 21.41
CA ALA A 72 -9.25 -19.78 21.18
C ALA A 72 -9.51 -19.98 19.68
N ALA A 73 -9.30 -18.95 18.84
CA ALA A 73 -9.37 -19.06 17.40
C ALA A 73 -8.35 -20.09 16.86
N MET A 74 -7.12 -20.00 17.34
CA MET A 74 -6.05 -20.96 17.00
C MET A 74 -6.44 -22.40 17.36
N ARG A 75 -6.94 -22.65 18.56
CA ARG A 75 -7.40 -24.01 18.96
C ARG A 75 -8.53 -24.54 18.10
N ALA A 76 -9.39 -23.66 17.58
CA ALA A 76 -10.46 -24.03 16.65
C ALA A 76 -9.96 -24.30 15.20
N GLY A 77 -8.68 -24.03 14.93
CA GLY A 77 -8.07 -24.27 13.62
C GLY A 77 -8.05 -23.05 12.72
N VAL A 78 -8.11 -21.82 13.26
CA VAL A 78 -7.98 -20.57 12.51
C VAL A 78 -6.58 -20.00 12.71
N ALA A 79 -5.87 -19.70 11.61
CA ALA A 79 -4.61 -18.96 11.65
C ALA A 79 -4.76 -17.65 10.89
N PHE A 80 -4.07 -16.61 11.37
CA PHE A 80 -4.11 -15.26 10.80
C PHE A 80 -2.72 -14.78 10.46
N VAL A 81 -2.54 -14.37 9.22
CA VAL A 81 -1.34 -13.72 8.68
C VAL A 81 -1.69 -12.23 8.48
N PRO A 82 -1.22 -11.34 9.35
CA PRO A 82 -1.53 -9.91 9.29
C PRO A 82 -0.78 -9.21 8.14
N GLN A 83 -1.24 -8.01 7.79
CA GLN A 83 -0.64 -7.16 6.75
C GLN A 83 0.81 -6.78 7.06
N GLU A 84 1.10 -6.40 8.31
CA GLU A 84 2.46 -6.13 8.77
C GLU A 84 3.04 -7.42 9.38
N SER A 85 4.21 -7.84 8.90
CA SER A 85 4.89 -9.05 9.40
C SER A 85 5.48 -8.80 10.80
N GLU A 86 4.65 -8.91 11.83
CA GLU A 86 5.05 -8.73 13.22
C GLU A 86 5.86 -9.93 13.72
N LEU A 87 7.18 -9.81 13.69
CA LEU A 87 8.11 -10.72 14.30
C LEU A 87 8.77 -10.06 15.52
N VAL A 88 9.11 -10.87 16.53
CA VAL A 88 9.90 -10.39 17.65
C VAL A 88 11.35 -10.24 17.19
N PRO A 89 11.90 -9.00 17.09
CA PRO A 89 13.13 -8.74 16.35
C PRO A 89 14.36 -9.49 16.86
N HIS A 90 14.47 -9.64 18.19
CA HIS A 90 15.63 -10.25 18.85
C HIS A 90 15.56 -11.77 18.98
N LEU A 91 14.42 -12.38 18.66
CA LEU A 91 14.26 -13.83 18.63
C LEU A 91 14.72 -14.40 17.28
N SER A 92 15.14 -15.66 17.30
CA SER A 92 15.49 -16.41 16.10
C SER A 92 14.28 -16.74 15.22
N VAL A 93 14.52 -17.17 13.99
CA VAL A 93 13.48 -17.67 13.07
C VAL A 93 12.69 -18.81 13.71
N ALA A 94 13.37 -19.79 14.33
CA ALA A 94 12.71 -20.93 14.97
C ALA A 94 11.82 -20.52 16.14
N GLU A 95 12.30 -19.64 17.02
CA GLU A 95 11.52 -19.10 18.14
C GLU A 95 10.33 -18.28 17.66
N ASN A 96 10.49 -17.49 16.62
CA ASN A 96 9.38 -16.74 16.02
C ASN A 96 8.31 -17.66 15.42
N ILE A 97 8.67 -18.77 14.78
CA ILE A 97 7.70 -19.73 14.20
C ILE A 97 6.86 -20.39 15.28
N LEU A 98 7.47 -20.78 16.40
CA LEU A 98 6.79 -21.50 17.48
C LEU A 98 6.42 -20.63 18.69
N LEU A 99 6.48 -19.30 18.55
CA LEU A 99 6.19 -18.36 19.64
C LEU A 99 4.83 -18.65 20.29
N GLY A 100 4.85 -18.84 21.61
CA GLY A 100 3.68 -19.21 22.45
C GLY A 100 3.22 -20.66 22.30
N ARG A 101 4.04 -21.52 21.65
CA ARG A 101 3.79 -22.97 21.45
C ARG A 101 5.09 -23.75 21.51
N GLU A 102 6.03 -23.24 22.25
CA GLU A 102 7.36 -23.83 22.43
C GLU A 102 7.22 -25.25 23.01
N PRO A 103 7.84 -26.26 22.40
CA PRO A 103 7.84 -27.59 22.98
C PRO A 103 8.65 -27.58 24.30
N THR A 104 8.08 -28.17 25.33
CA THR A 104 8.73 -28.23 26.66
C THR A 104 9.05 -29.65 27.06
N ARG A 105 10.17 -29.83 27.75
CA ARG A 105 10.58 -31.05 28.41
C ARG A 105 11.04 -30.71 29.83
N ALA A 106 10.42 -31.31 30.84
CA ALA A 106 10.70 -31.03 32.26
C ALA A 106 10.66 -29.51 32.60
N ALA A 107 9.61 -28.79 32.08
CA ALA A 107 9.39 -27.35 32.26
C ALA A 107 10.43 -26.41 31.57
N LEU A 108 11.38 -26.97 30.84
CA LEU A 108 12.34 -26.19 30.03
C LEU A 108 11.99 -26.32 28.52
N ILE A 109 12.36 -25.33 27.74
CA ILE A 109 12.16 -25.36 26.28
C ILE A 109 13.07 -26.42 25.66
N ASP A 110 12.46 -27.36 24.91
CA ASP A 110 13.19 -28.35 24.12
C ASP A 110 13.65 -27.72 22.80
N SER A 111 14.84 -27.15 22.79
CA SER A 111 15.42 -26.46 21.67
C SER A 111 15.63 -27.35 20.42
N THR A 112 15.89 -28.65 20.62
CA THR A 112 16.05 -29.60 19.51
C THR A 112 14.72 -29.84 18.82
N ARG A 113 13.68 -30.14 19.57
CA ARG A 113 12.32 -30.33 19.07
C ARG A 113 11.75 -29.04 18.47
N LEU A 114 12.08 -27.88 19.06
CA LEU A 114 11.69 -26.56 18.55
C LEU A 114 12.25 -26.35 17.13
N ARG A 115 13.54 -26.61 16.92
CA ARG A 115 14.18 -26.48 15.58
C ARG A 115 13.60 -27.48 14.58
N ASP A 116 13.35 -28.72 14.96
CA ASP A 116 12.75 -29.73 14.07
C ASP A 116 11.35 -29.32 13.60
N LEU A 117 10.49 -28.88 14.51
CA LEU A 117 9.14 -28.41 14.21
C LEU A 117 9.14 -27.13 13.36
N ALA A 118 10.00 -26.17 13.69
CA ALA A 118 10.16 -24.94 12.93
C ALA A 118 10.69 -25.22 11.52
N GLY A 119 11.65 -26.12 11.38
CA GLY A 119 12.18 -26.53 10.08
C GLY A 119 11.12 -27.20 9.19
N LYS A 120 10.26 -28.06 9.75
CA LYS A 120 9.13 -28.67 9.03
C LYS A 120 8.14 -27.61 8.56
N ALA A 121 7.78 -26.66 9.41
CA ALA A 121 6.85 -25.59 9.06
C ALA A 121 7.45 -24.67 7.99
N LEU A 122 8.74 -24.36 8.08
CA LEU A 122 9.43 -23.52 7.08
C LEU A 122 9.56 -24.23 5.73
N ALA A 123 9.79 -25.57 5.71
CA ALA A 123 9.83 -26.36 4.49
C ALA A 123 8.50 -26.34 3.70
N GLU A 124 7.36 -26.21 4.41
CA GLU A 124 6.06 -26.07 3.73
C GLU A 124 5.92 -24.75 2.94
N VAL A 125 6.65 -23.72 3.33
CA VAL A 125 6.65 -22.40 2.67
C VAL A 125 7.80 -22.27 1.67
N ALA A 126 8.76 -23.19 1.70
CA ALA A 126 9.91 -23.17 0.79
C ALA A 126 9.46 -23.36 -0.66
N THR A 127 9.99 -22.49 -1.53
CA THR A 127 9.76 -22.52 -2.99
C THR A 127 11.06 -22.61 -3.77
N ASP A 128 12.21 -22.36 -3.12
CA ASP A 128 13.56 -22.31 -3.71
C ASP A 128 14.59 -23.03 -2.84
N GLU A 129 15.78 -23.23 -3.40
CA GLU A 129 16.95 -23.80 -2.73
C GLU A 129 17.49 -22.96 -1.57
N ARG A 130 17.03 -21.70 -1.41
CA ARG A 130 17.49 -20.81 -0.35
C ARG A 130 16.85 -21.18 1.00
N GLN A 131 17.56 -21.97 1.76
CA GLN A 131 17.19 -22.28 3.15
C GLN A 131 17.44 -21.07 4.05
N LEU A 132 16.44 -20.72 4.86
CA LEU A 132 16.61 -19.76 5.96
C LEU A 132 17.29 -20.47 7.13
N ASP A 133 18.29 -19.83 7.71
CA ASP A 133 18.88 -20.33 8.96
C ASP A 133 17.90 -20.14 10.12
N LEU A 134 17.53 -21.25 10.75
CA LEU A 134 16.62 -21.28 11.89
C LEU A 134 17.16 -20.52 13.12
N ALA A 135 18.48 -20.35 13.24
CA ALA A 135 19.13 -19.60 14.31
C ALA A 135 19.27 -18.10 13.99
N GLN A 136 19.01 -17.68 12.76
CA GLN A 136 19.11 -16.27 12.36
C GLN A 136 18.08 -15.41 13.10
N ARG A 137 18.49 -14.21 13.54
CA ARG A 137 17.59 -13.26 14.20
C ARG A 137 16.61 -12.61 13.22
N ALA A 138 15.39 -12.38 13.68
CA ALA A 138 14.33 -11.83 12.83
C ALA A 138 14.59 -10.38 12.37
N ASP A 139 15.35 -9.57 13.13
CA ASP A 139 15.70 -8.19 12.76
C ASP A 139 16.61 -8.10 11.53
N THR A 140 17.36 -9.16 11.22
CA THR A 140 18.28 -9.23 10.06
C THR A 140 17.60 -9.72 8.77
N LEU A 141 16.34 -10.14 8.86
CA LEU A 141 15.59 -10.67 7.72
C LEU A 141 15.07 -9.56 6.81
N GLY A 142 15.12 -9.82 5.50
CA GLY A 142 14.43 -9.01 4.49
C GLY A 142 12.90 -9.20 4.54
N PRO A 143 12.12 -8.32 3.89
CA PRO A 143 10.64 -8.37 3.91
C PRO A 143 10.06 -9.71 3.48
N SER A 144 10.57 -10.29 2.38
CA SER A 144 10.13 -11.59 1.87
C SER A 144 10.38 -12.73 2.87
N ASP A 145 11.56 -12.75 3.50
CA ASP A 145 11.89 -13.78 4.49
C ASP A 145 11.08 -13.64 5.77
N ARG A 146 10.80 -12.40 6.21
CA ARG A 146 9.88 -12.14 7.33
C ARG A 146 8.49 -12.70 7.05
N GLN A 147 7.98 -12.47 5.83
CA GLN A 147 6.68 -13.01 5.41
C GLN A 147 6.67 -14.54 5.43
N ARG A 148 7.73 -15.20 4.94
CA ARG A 148 7.89 -16.67 5.00
C ARG A 148 7.83 -17.17 6.44
N VAL A 149 8.48 -16.50 7.39
CA VAL A 149 8.46 -16.88 8.81
C VAL A 149 7.05 -16.74 9.40
N VAL A 150 6.32 -15.66 9.09
CA VAL A 150 4.94 -15.47 9.57
C VAL A 150 4.00 -16.53 9.01
N ILE A 151 4.13 -16.90 7.73
CA ILE A 151 3.34 -17.98 7.12
C ILE A 151 3.71 -19.33 7.75
N ALA A 152 5.00 -19.63 7.95
CA ALA A 152 5.45 -20.84 8.62
C ALA A 152 4.91 -20.94 10.05
N ARG A 153 4.85 -19.81 10.80
CA ARG A 153 4.18 -19.71 12.10
C ARG A 153 2.72 -20.12 12.02
N ALA A 154 2.00 -19.63 11.00
CA ALA A 154 0.60 -19.99 10.80
C ALA A 154 0.43 -21.48 10.49
N LEU A 155 1.27 -22.05 9.62
CA LEU A 155 1.23 -23.46 9.20
C LEU A 155 1.71 -24.43 10.28
N SER A 156 2.54 -23.99 11.24
CA SER A 156 2.97 -24.83 12.37
C SER A 156 1.84 -25.14 13.36
N GLN A 157 0.64 -24.59 13.13
CA GLN A 157 -0.54 -24.84 13.96
C GLN A 157 -1.11 -26.24 13.69
N VAL A 158 -1.39 -26.98 14.76
CA VAL A 158 -2.06 -28.27 14.69
C VAL A 158 -3.55 -28.08 14.37
N ASN A 159 -4.10 -28.94 13.50
CA ASN A 159 -5.52 -28.90 13.07
C ASN A 159 -5.92 -27.59 12.35
N LEU A 160 -5.03 -27.00 11.57
CA LEU A 160 -5.34 -25.82 10.75
C LEU A 160 -6.45 -26.14 9.74
N ARG A 161 -7.52 -25.35 9.76
CA ARG A 161 -8.72 -25.49 8.89
C ARG A 161 -8.92 -24.25 8.02
N LEU A 162 -8.64 -23.08 8.56
CA LEU A 162 -8.83 -21.79 7.94
C LEU A 162 -7.59 -20.94 8.08
N LEU A 163 -7.01 -20.53 6.97
CA LEU A 163 -5.89 -19.60 6.91
C LEU A 163 -6.37 -18.26 6.37
N ILE A 164 -6.13 -17.20 7.12
CA ILE A 164 -6.54 -15.85 6.76
C ILE A 164 -5.29 -15.04 6.39
N PHE A 165 -5.27 -14.47 5.20
CA PHE A 165 -4.26 -13.52 4.72
C PHE A 165 -4.87 -12.12 4.64
N ASP A 166 -4.30 -11.14 5.35
CA ASP A 166 -4.69 -9.73 5.27
C ASP A 166 -3.61 -8.95 4.52
N GLU A 167 -3.85 -8.69 3.23
CA GLU A 167 -2.94 -7.98 2.30
C GLU A 167 -1.48 -8.48 2.31
N PRO A 168 -1.23 -9.79 2.12
CA PRO A 168 0.08 -10.38 2.37
C PRO A 168 1.17 -9.97 1.37
N THR A 169 0.82 -9.31 0.28
CA THR A 169 1.72 -8.96 -0.84
C THR A 169 2.14 -7.49 -0.84
N SER A 170 1.59 -6.66 0.06
CA SER A 170 1.79 -5.21 0.09
C SER A 170 3.26 -4.76 0.17
N SER A 171 4.16 -5.62 0.67
CA SER A 171 5.61 -5.37 0.80
C SER A 171 6.49 -6.33 -0.01
N LEU A 172 5.89 -7.16 -0.87
CA LEU A 172 6.58 -8.19 -1.64
C LEU A 172 6.91 -7.74 -3.06
N SER A 173 7.98 -8.29 -3.62
CA SER A 173 8.28 -8.17 -5.05
C SER A 173 7.32 -9.05 -5.88
N ALA A 174 7.18 -8.76 -7.19
CA ALA A 174 6.37 -9.58 -8.09
C ALA A 174 6.82 -11.06 -8.12
N ALA A 175 8.12 -11.33 -7.99
CA ALA A 175 8.65 -12.69 -7.91
C ALA A 175 8.22 -13.39 -6.61
N ASP A 176 8.29 -12.69 -5.46
CA ASP A 176 7.88 -13.22 -4.17
C ASP A 176 6.36 -13.43 -4.09
N THR A 177 5.58 -12.55 -4.71
CA THR A 177 4.13 -12.71 -4.86
C THR A 177 3.77 -13.99 -5.61
N LYS A 178 4.43 -14.29 -6.74
CA LYS A 178 4.24 -15.54 -7.48
C LYS A 178 4.60 -16.77 -6.63
N ARG A 179 5.65 -16.68 -5.81
CA ARG A 179 6.03 -17.74 -4.87
C ARG A 179 4.94 -17.97 -3.82
N LEU A 180 4.42 -16.89 -3.22
CA LEU A 180 3.30 -16.97 -2.26
C LEU A 180 2.08 -17.65 -2.90
N PHE A 181 1.75 -17.29 -4.14
CA PHE A 181 0.62 -17.91 -4.85
C PHE A 181 0.81 -19.42 -5.05
N SER A 182 2.02 -19.87 -5.36
CA SER A 182 2.31 -21.30 -5.46
C SER A 182 2.18 -22.03 -4.11
N VAL A 183 2.51 -21.37 -3.00
CA VAL A 183 2.29 -21.90 -1.65
C VAL A 183 0.78 -22.02 -1.37
N ILE A 184 0.00 -20.96 -1.63
CA ILE A 184 -1.45 -20.96 -1.43
C ILE A 184 -2.12 -22.07 -2.27
N ALA A 185 -1.73 -22.24 -3.52
CA ALA A 185 -2.26 -23.30 -4.39
C ALA A 185 -1.97 -24.70 -3.82
N ARG A 186 -0.76 -24.94 -3.29
CA ARG A 186 -0.43 -26.23 -2.64
C ARG A 186 -1.25 -26.47 -1.36
N LEU A 187 -1.48 -25.42 -0.56
CA LEU A 187 -2.27 -25.53 0.67
C LEU A 187 -3.74 -25.80 0.34
N LYS A 188 -4.28 -25.12 -0.67
CA LYS A 188 -5.63 -25.39 -1.19
C LYS A 188 -5.77 -26.84 -1.68
N ALA A 189 -4.80 -27.35 -2.45
CA ALA A 189 -4.81 -28.73 -2.95
C ALA A 189 -4.82 -29.79 -1.83
N ARG A 190 -4.32 -29.41 -0.62
CA ARG A 190 -4.40 -30.24 0.60
C ARG A 190 -5.73 -30.08 1.36
N GLY A 191 -6.71 -29.34 0.81
CA GLY A 191 -8.02 -29.12 1.42
C GLY A 191 -8.08 -27.98 2.44
N LEU A 192 -7.02 -27.16 2.59
CA LEU A 192 -7.04 -26.00 3.46
C LEU A 192 -7.89 -24.88 2.84
N THR A 193 -8.79 -24.31 3.64
CA THR A 193 -9.58 -23.15 3.22
C THR A 193 -8.82 -21.88 3.49
N VAL A 194 -8.82 -20.96 2.53
CA VAL A 194 -8.09 -19.69 2.60
C VAL A 194 -9.06 -18.53 2.45
N LEU A 195 -9.01 -17.57 3.37
CA LEU A 195 -9.56 -16.22 3.16
C LEU A 195 -8.43 -15.31 2.73
N TYR A 196 -8.56 -14.73 1.56
CA TYR A 196 -7.55 -13.84 0.98
C TYR A 196 -8.09 -12.42 0.87
N VAL A 197 -7.55 -11.52 1.68
CA VAL A 197 -7.89 -10.10 1.62
C VAL A 197 -6.84 -9.38 0.79
N SER A 198 -7.27 -8.73 -0.29
CA SER A 198 -6.42 -7.88 -1.12
C SER A 198 -7.24 -6.75 -1.73
N HIS A 199 -6.58 -5.64 -2.01
CA HIS A 199 -7.08 -4.56 -2.85
C HIS A 199 -6.49 -4.62 -4.27
N PHE A 200 -5.53 -5.52 -4.51
CA PHE A 200 -4.96 -5.80 -5.84
C PHE A 200 -5.83 -6.83 -6.55
N LEU A 201 -6.67 -6.36 -7.47
CA LEU A 201 -7.65 -7.22 -8.14
C LEU A 201 -7.01 -8.29 -9.03
N GLU A 202 -5.85 -8.01 -9.62
CA GLU A 202 -5.09 -8.99 -10.40
C GLU A 202 -4.71 -10.22 -9.56
N GLU A 203 -4.32 -10.01 -8.30
CA GLU A 203 -4.04 -11.11 -7.38
C GLU A 203 -5.30 -11.93 -7.11
N VAL A 204 -6.40 -11.23 -6.80
CA VAL A 204 -7.70 -11.86 -6.52
C VAL A 204 -8.16 -12.71 -7.71
N LEU A 205 -8.07 -12.19 -8.92
CA LEU A 205 -8.43 -12.90 -10.16
C LEU A 205 -7.52 -14.10 -10.44
N THR A 206 -6.25 -14.05 -9.94
CA THR A 206 -5.27 -15.11 -10.21
C THR A 206 -5.42 -16.31 -9.26
N ILE A 207 -5.69 -16.08 -7.96
CA ILE A 207 -5.58 -17.15 -6.96
C ILE A 207 -6.90 -17.61 -6.37
N SER A 208 -7.96 -16.80 -6.50
CA SER A 208 -9.22 -17.08 -5.80
C SER A 208 -10.20 -17.88 -6.65
N ASP A 209 -11.07 -18.61 -5.99
CA ASP A 209 -12.17 -19.33 -6.63
C ASP A 209 -13.44 -18.47 -6.67
N ARG A 210 -13.69 -17.80 -5.55
CA ARG A 210 -14.86 -16.96 -5.34
C ARG A 210 -14.47 -15.66 -4.64
N TYR A 211 -15.36 -14.69 -4.71
CA TYR A 211 -15.20 -13.41 -4.05
C TYR A 211 -16.42 -12.98 -3.25
N VAL A 212 -16.19 -12.16 -2.24
CA VAL A 212 -17.21 -11.39 -1.52
C VAL A 212 -16.72 -9.93 -1.50
N VAL A 213 -17.61 -9.01 -1.92
CA VAL A 213 -17.34 -7.57 -1.89
C VAL A 213 -17.90 -6.98 -0.61
N LEU A 214 -17.03 -6.35 0.19
CA LEU A 214 -17.42 -5.52 1.32
C LEU A 214 -17.41 -4.05 0.92
N ARG A 215 -18.49 -3.33 1.24
CA ARG A 215 -18.61 -1.88 1.06
C ARG A 215 -19.43 -1.28 2.19
N ASP A 216 -18.89 -0.22 2.81
CA ASP A 216 -19.51 0.48 3.93
C ASP A 216 -19.96 -0.46 5.07
N GLY A 217 -19.14 -1.47 5.37
CA GLY A 217 -19.39 -2.46 6.40
C GLY A 217 -20.39 -3.54 6.06
N LYS A 218 -20.85 -3.65 4.80
CA LYS A 218 -21.84 -4.64 4.34
C LYS A 218 -21.26 -5.53 3.24
N SER A 219 -21.72 -6.78 3.16
CA SER A 219 -21.48 -7.64 2.01
C SER A 219 -22.47 -7.26 0.89
N VAL A 220 -21.97 -6.63 -0.19
CA VAL A 220 -22.81 -6.07 -1.26
C VAL A 220 -22.89 -6.96 -2.50
N ALA A 221 -21.90 -7.82 -2.71
CA ALA A 221 -21.88 -8.76 -3.82
C ALA A 221 -21.05 -9.99 -3.47
N ARG A 222 -21.31 -11.10 -4.17
CA ARG A 222 -20.55 -12.34 -4.12
C ARG A 222 -20.67 -13.07 -5.46
N GLY A 223 -19.64 -13.82 -5.84
CA GLY A 223 -19.66 -14.54 -7.11
C GLY A 223 -18.45 -15.45 -7.29
N ASN A 224 -18.39 -16.09 -8.45
CA ASN A 224 -17.26 -16.90 -8.89
C ASN A 224 -16.25 -16.01 -9.64
N ILE A 225 -14.96 -16.22 -9.41
CA ILE A 225 -13.91 -15.45 -10.10
C ILE A 225 -13.93 -15.72 -11.62
N ALA A 226 -14.22 -16.95 -12.03
CA ALA A 226 -14.26 -17.31 -13.45
C ALA A 226 -15.36 -16.57 -14.26
N GLU A 227 -16.34 -15.97 -13.59
CA GLU A 227 -17.51 -15.31 -14.20
C GLU A 227 -17.43 -13.78 -14.08
N THR A 228 -16.30 -13.22 -13.57
CA THR A 228 -16.18 -11.79 -13.30
C THR A 228 -14.89 -11.18 -13.89
N THR A 229 -14.88 -9.87 -14.01
CA THR A 229 -13.73 -9.10 -14.52
C THR A 229 -13.23 -8.11 -13.49
N ALA A 230 -11.98 -7.62 -13.65
CA ALA A 230 -11.45 -6.58 -12.78
C ALA A 230 -12.34 -5.32 -12.77
N THR A 231 -12.88 -4.94 -13.92
CA THR A 231 -13.77 -3.77 -14.09
C THR A 231 -15.07 -3.94 -13.30
N GLU A 232 -15.67 -5.13 -13.33
CA GLU A 232 -16.87 -5.42 -12.55
C GLU A 232 -16.60 -5.37 -11.05
N LEU A 233 -15.48 -5.97 -10.59
CA LEU A 233 -15.08 -5.91 -9.18
C LEU A 233 -14.87 -4.45 -8.73
N VAL A 234 -14.19 -3.63 -9.53
CA VAL A 234 -14.05 -2.18 -9.25
C VAL A 234 -15.41 -1.52 -9.10
N THR A 235 -16.33 -1.77 -10.02
CA THR A 235 -17.68 -1.19 -9.98
C THR A 235 -18.45 -1.61 -8.73
N LEU A 236 -18.35 -2.87 -8.34
CA LEU A 236 -18.99 -3.41 -7.15
C LEU A 236 -18.39 -2.84 -5.86
N MET A 237 -17.05 -2.66 -5.82
CA MET A 237 -16.34 -2.10 -4.67
C MET A 237 -16.65 -0.61 -4.49
N ALA A 238 -16.57 0.16 -5.56
CA ALA A 238 -16.70 1.61 -5.54
C ALA A 238 -18.16 2.11 -5.60
N GLY A 239 -19.08 1.27 -6.05
CA GLY A 239 -20.47 1.66 -6.32
C GLY A 239 -20.63 2.45 -7.63
N ALA A 240 -21.87 2.68 -8.02
CA ALA A 240 -22.21 3.31 -9.31
C ALA A 240 -21.63 4.73 -9.52
N ALA A 241 -21.26 5.41 -8.44
CA ALA A 241 -20.71 6.78 -8.50
C ALA A 241 -19.22 6.85 -8.91
N ALA A 242 -18.47 5.75 -8.80
CA ALA A 242 -17.02 5.73 -9.06
C ALA A 242 -16.63 5.21 -10.46
N ALA A 243 -17.60 4.79 -11.26
CA ALA A 243 -17.37 4.26 -12.61
C ALA A 243 -17.05 5.34 -13.68
N SER A 244 -17.01 6.63 -13.31
CA SER A 244 -16.57 7.66 -14.24
C SER A 244 -15.04 7.71 -14.28
N ARG A 245 -14.43 7.01 -15.23
CA ARG A 245 -13.03 7.25 -15.62
C ARG A 245 -12.86 8.74 -15.86
N VAL A 246 -11.94 9.38 -15.16
CA VAL A 246 -11.51 10.75 -15.48
C VAL A 246 -10.91 10.67 -16.88
N LYS A 247 -11.67 11.08 -17.92
CA LYS A 247 -11.11 11.18 -19.26
C LYS A 247 -10.04 12.26 -19.22
N ARG A 248 -8.79 11.87 -19.52
CA ARG A 248 -7.70 12.82 -19.69
C ARG A 248 -8.12 13.92 -20.67
N ALA A 249 -8.22 15.14 -20.18
CA ALA A 249 -8.43 16.28 -21.06
C ALA A 249 -7.08 16.66 -21.71
N LYS A 250 -7.12 17.07 -22.98
CA LYS A 250 -5.94 17.57 -23.68
C LYS A 250 -5.41 18.80 -22.93
N ARG A 251 -4.15 18.76 -22.51
CA ARG A 251 -3.49 19.83 -21.76
C ARG A 251 -2.61 20.66 -22.71
N GLU A 252 -2.46 21.93 -22.42
CA GLU A 252 -1.50 22.78 -23.11
C GLU A 252 -0.15 22.68 -22.40
N ILE A 253 0.83 22.13 -23.10
CA ILE A 253 2.20 22.00 -22.60
C ILE A 253 2.92 23.33 -22.83
N GLY A 254 3.38 23.93 -21.73
CA GLY A 254 4.03 25.25 -21.72
C GLY A 254 5.55 25.17 -21.74
N GLN A 255 6.18 26.14 -21.08
CA GLN A 255 7.65 26.25 -21.00
C GLN A 255 8.30 25.14 -20.20
N LEU A 256 9.58 24.88 -20.44
CA LEU A 256 10.42 23.95 -19.69
C LEU A 256 10.63 24.49 -18.26
N LEU A 257 10.30 23.67 -17.24
CA LEU A 257 10.44 24.03 -15.83
C LEU A 257 11.53 23.22 -15.10
N LEU A 258 11.74 21.97 -15.51
CA LEU A 258 12.75 21.09 -14.93
C LEU A 258 13.52 20.38 -16.03
N GLU A 259 14.83 20.48 -16.00
CA GLU A 259 15.75 19.72 -16.86
C GLU A 259 16.83 19.06 -16.04
N THR A 260 17.15 17.80 -16.37
CA THR A 260 18.34 17.14 -15.87
C THR A 260 19.21 16.65 -17.01
N LYS A 261 20.53 16.69 -16.83
CA LYS A 261 21.52 16.15 -17.77
C LYS A 261 22.53 15.32 -17.00
N HIS A 262 22.66 14.06 -17.44
CA HIS A 262 23.63 13.11 -16.87
C HIS A 262 23.56 12.96 -15.34
N LEU A 263 22.35 13.05 -14.76
CA LEU A 263 22.13 12.96 -13.32
C LEU A 263 22.45 11.54 -12.83
N SER A 264 23.34 11.46 -11.85
CA SER A 264 23.73 10.21 -11.21
C SER A 264 23.76 10.37 -9.69
N GLY A 265 23.10 9.46 -8.97
CA GLY A 265 23.15 9.35 -7.52
C GLY A 265 24.34 8.53 -7.04
N THR A 266 24.47 8.32 -5.73
CA THR A 266 25.54 7.53 -5.12
C THR A 266 25.50 6.05 -5.56
N ARG A 267 24.32 5.46 -5.68
CA ARG A 267 24.07 4.11 -6.19
C ARG A 267 23.14 4.13 -7.42
N LEU A 268 22.06 4.85 -7.29
CA LEU A 268 21.01 5.11 -8.28
C LEU A 268 20.57 6.58 -8.13
N PRO A 269 20.07 7.24 -9.16
CA PRO A 269 20.00 6.82 -10.56
C PRO A 269 21.38 6.82 -11.26
N ARG A 270 21.43 6.42 -12.55
CA ARG A 270 22.63 6.37 -13.37
C ARG A 270 22.41 7.05 -14.70
N ASP A 271 23.10 8.18 -14.92
CA ASP A 271 23.10 8.91 -16.19
C ASP A 271 21.69 9.27 -16.70
N VAL A 272 20.89 9.87 -15.84
CA VAL A 272 19.50 10.23 -16.14
C VAL A 272 19.41 11.63 -16.73
N SER A 273 18.77 11.73 -17.90
CA SER A 273 18.41 13.00 -18.54
C SER A 273 16.92 13.03 -18.80
N LEU A 274 16.24 14.08 -18.32
CA LEU A 274 14.80 14.27 -18.51
C LEU A 274 14.42 15.75 -18.58
N GLN A 275 13.28 16.03 -19.18
CA GLN A 275 12.69 17.36 -19.28
C GLN A 275 11.22 17.31 -18.92
N VAL A 276 10.75 18.26 -18.09
CA VAL A 276 9.36 18.39 -17.66
C VAL A 276 8.89 19.83 -17.88
N HIS A 277 7.73 19.96 -18.52
CA HIS A 277 7.18 21.24 -18.93
C HIS A 277 6.00 21.67 -18.05
N ALA A 278 5.70 22.95 -18.05
CA ALA A 278 4.50 23.49 -17.42
C ALA A 278 3.25 22.83 -18.01
N GLY A 279 2.29 22.46 -17.17
CA GLY A 279 1.04 21.81 -17.60
C GLY A 279 1.18 20.33 -17.95
N GLU A 280 2.37 19.75 -17.80
CA GLU A 280 2.68 18.37 -18.14
C GLU A 280 2.64 17.45 -16.91
N VAL A 281 2.12 16.24 -17.10
CA VAL A 281 2.32 15.10 -16.18
C VAL A 281 3.23 14.09 -16.87
N LEU A 282 4.48 14.02 -16.43
CA LEU A 282 5.46 13.03 -16.86
C LEU A 282 5.43 11.82 -15.91
N GLY A 283 5.05 10.65 -16.41
CA GLY A 283 5.06 9.39 -15.67
C GLY A 283 6.42 8.71 -15.69
N ILE A 284 6.85 8.18 -14.54
CA ILE A 284 8.02 7.31 -14.44
C ILE A 284 7.59 5.94 -13.97
N ALA A 285 7.54 4.98 -14.91
CA ALA A 285 7.27 3.57 -14.64
C ALA A 285 8.56 2.83 -14.27
N GLY A 286 8.42 1.63 -13.70
CA GLY A 286 9.54 0.74 -13.41
C GLY A 286 9.22 -0.22 -12.27
N LEU A 287 10.04 -1.26 -12.13
CA LEU A 287 9.91 -2.22 -11.04
C LEU A 287 10.39 -1.65 -9.70
N VAL A 288 10.00 -2.30 -8.59
CA VAL A 288 10.50 -1.97 -7.25
C VAL A 288 12.04 -2.09 -7.24
N GLY A 289 12.72 -1.07 -6.71
CA GLY A 289 14.19 -1.00 -6.69
C GLY A 289 14.82 -0.54 -8.01
N ALA A 290 14.04 -0.09 -9.00
CA ALA A 290 14.58 0.46 -10.26
C ALA A 290 15.34 1.78 -10.10
N GLY A 291 15.15 2.51 -8.98
CA GLY A 291 15.83 3.78 -8.71
C GLY A 291 14.92 5.02 -8.81
N ARG A 292 13.61 4.84 -8.90
CA ARG A 292 12.61 5.91 -9.08
C ARG A 292 12.57 6.87 -7.89
N THR A 293 12.44 6.33 -6.68
CA THR A 293 12.46 7.10 -5.42
C THR A 293 13.79 7.84 -5.25
N GLU A 294 14.91 7.17 -5.50
CA GLU A 294 16.24 7.78 -5.44
C GLU A 294 16.37 8.95 -6.43
N LEU A 295 15.75 8.84 -7.62
CA LEU A 295 15.74 9.94 -8.59
C LEU A 295 15.03 11.19 -8.04
N VAL A 296 13.80 11.06 -7.54
CA VAL A 296 13.08 12.24 -7.03
C VAL A 296 13.68 12.79 -5.74
N ARG A 297 14.29 11.95 -4.91
CA ARG A 297 15.06 12.38 -3.73
C ARG A 297 16.30 13.18 -4.12
N ALA A 298 17.03 12.73 -5.15
CA ALA A 298 18.18 13.46 -5.70
C ALA A 298 17.74 14.80 -6.32
N LEU A 299 16.66 14.83 -7.10
CA LEU A 299 16.08 16.05 -7.67
C LEU A 299 15.68 17.06 -6.59
N PHE A 300 15.15 16.59 -5.48
CA PHE A 300 14.72 17.45 -4.37
C PHE A 300 15.86 17.83 -3.42
N GLY A 301 17.08 17.33 -3.66
CA GLY A 301 18.27 17.63 -2.85
C GLY A 301 18.30 16.93 -1.49
N LEU A 302 17.61 15.79 -1.35
CA LEU A 302 17.68 14.92 -0.16
C LEU A 302 18.89 14.00 -0.23
N ASP A 303 19.21 13.51 -1.44
CA ASP A 303 20.32 12.59 -1.66
C ASP A 303 21.40 13.26 -2.52
N ALA A 304 22.67 12.92 -2.27
CA ALA A 304 23.79 13.45 -3.04
C ALA A 304 23.76 12.92 -4.48
N CYS A 305 24.00 13.81 -5.43
CA CYS A 305 24.04 13.49 -6.85
C CYS A 305 25.10 14.31 -7.59
N SER A 306 25.46 13.84 -8.78
CA SER A 306 26.28 14.52 -9.78
C SER A 306 25.48 14.72 -11.07
N GLY A 307 25.97 15.53 -11.99
CA GLY A 307 25.24 15.93 -13.20
C GLY A 307 24.52 17.26 -13.00
N ASP A 308 23.79 17.70 -14.03
CA ASP A 308 23.15 19.01 -14.03
C ASP A 308 21.65 18.91 -13.72
N ILE A 309 21.18 19.76 -12.82
CA ILE A 309 19.75 19.98 -12.53
C ILE A 309 19.46 21.45 -12.75
N THR A 310 18.53 21.74 -13.65
CA THR A 310 18.05 23.10 -13.91
C THR A 310 16.59 23.20 -13.54
N VAL A 311 16.27 24.09 -12.60
CA VAL A 311 14.90 24.39 -12.18
C VAL A 311 14.58 25.80 -12.61
N LYS A 312 13.64 25.96 -13.57
CA LYS A 312 13.37 27.23 -14.24
C LYS A 312 14.66 27.75 -14.91
N SER A 313 15.29 28.77 -14.35
CA SER A 313 16.57 29.35 -14.86
C SER A 313 17.73 29.20 -13.91
N LEU A 314 17.57 28.43 -12.81
CA LEU A 314 18.60 28.28 -11.79
C LEU A 314 19.21 26.86 -11.86
N HIS A 315 20.55 26.83 -11.88
CA HIS A 315 21.32 25.59 -11.92
C HIS A 315 21.64 25.06 -10.52
N HIS A 316 21.53 23.75 -10.35
CA HIS A 316 21.97 22.99 -9.17
C HIS A 316 21.40 23.40 -7.82
N PRO A 317 20.07 23.24 -7.57
CA PRO A 317 19.56 23.31 -6.20
C PRO A 317 20.17 22.16 -5.38
N ARG A 318 20.84 22.51 -4.26
CA ARG A 318 21.62 21.55 -3.45
C ARG A 318 20.94 21.16 -2.14
N SER A 319 19.74 21.63 -1.90
CA SER A 319 19.01 21.33 -0.66
C SER A 319 17.51 21.44 -0.84
N PRO A 320 16.71 20.71 -0.02
CA PRO A 320 15.26 20.80 -0.04
C PRO A 320 14.72 22.23 0.13
N LEU A 321 15.39 23.04 0.96
CA LEU A 321 14.99 24.43 1.16
C LEU A 321 15.18 25.29 -0.10
N GLN A 322 16.25 25.07 -0.86
CA GLN A 322 16.44 25.75 -2.14
C GLN A 322 15.42 25.29 -3.17
N CYS A 323 15.12 23.98 -3.24
CA CYS A 323 14.08 23.43 -4.10
C CYS A 323 12.72 24.05 -3.81
N LEU A 324 12.32 24.13 -2.54
CA LEU A 324 11.07 24.77 -2.14
C LEU A 324 11.02 26.25 -2.53
N ARG A 325 12.11 27.00 -2.35
CA ARG A 325 12.20 28.43 -2.76
C ARG A 325 12.06 28.61 -4.27
N LEU A 326 12.52 27.64 -5.05
CA LEU A 326 12.37 27.63 -6.51
C LEU A 326 10.98 27.17 -6.98
N GLY A 327 10.10 26.77 -6.03
CA GLY A 327 8.76 26.29 -6.32
C GLY A 327 8.74 24.82 -6.71
N MET A 328 9.69 24.00 -6.26
CA MET A 328 9.67 22.54 -6.42
C MET A 328 9.35 21.86 -5.08
N GLY A 329 8.43 20.92 -5.06
CA GLY A 329 8.01 20.18 -3.87
C GLY A 329 7.95 18.68 -4.09
N LEU A 330 8.21 17.92 -3.03
CA LEU A 330 8.21 16.45 -3.03
C LEU A 330 7.10 15.91 -2.12
N LEU A 331 6.36 14.94 -2.65
CA LEU A 331 5.49 14.05 -1.90
C LEU A 331 6.18 12.69 -1.87
N SER A 332 6.66 12.27 -0.69
CA SER A 332 7.41 11.03 -0.50
C SER A 332 6.48 9.82 -0.39
N GLU A 333 6.95 8.65 -0.87
CA GLU A 333 6.33 7.35 -0.65
C GLU A 333 6.19 7.03 0.84
N ASP A 334 7.24 7.32 1.65
CA ASP A 334 7.22 7.09 3.10
C ASP A 334 6.54 8.24 3.85
N ARG A 335 5.22 8.17 3.93
CA ARG A 335 4.39 9.17 4.62
C ARG A 335 4.70 9.30 6.11
N ARG A 336 5.04 8.17 6.77
CA ARG A 336 5.17 8.12 8.23
C ARG A 336 6.47 8.71 8.73
N ASN A 337 7.56 8.44 8.04
CA ASN A 337 8.90 8.84 8.48
C ASN A 337 9.40 10.11 7.77
N GLU A 338 8.96 10.36 6.52
CA GLU A 338 9.42 11.50 5.73
C GLU A 338 8.29 12.47 5.35
N GLY A 339 7.12 11.93 5.01
CA GLY A 339 6.05 12.70 4.41
C GLY A 339 5.31 13.61 5.38
N LEU A 340 5.10 13.20 6.65
CA LEU A 340 4.27 13.91 7.63
C LEU A 340 4.88 13.90 9.02
N ALA A 341 4.76 15.00 9.72
CA ALA A 341 5.11 15.10 11.14
C ALA A 341 3.98 14.48 11.98
N GLN A 342 4.13 13.20 12.35
CA GLN A 342 3.08 12.40 13.02
C GLN A 342 2.63 12.99 14.37
N SER A 343 3.49 13.74 15.05
CA SER A 343 3.23 14.41 16.31
C SER A 343 2.57 15.78 16.19
N LEU A 344 2.30 16.26 14.98
CA LEU A 344 1.66 17.54 14.72
C LEU A 344 0.22 17.36 14.21
N ASP A 345 -0.59 18.41 14.38
CA ASP A 345 -1.94 18.41 13.85
C ASP A 345 -2.00 18.64 12.33
N ILE A 346 -3.19 18.53 11.75
CA ILE A 346 -3.42 18.69 10.31
C ILE A 346 -3.00 20.08 9.84
N ALA A 347 -3.39 21.14 10.58
CA ALA A 347 -3.11 22.51 10.17
C ALA A 347 -1.61 22.82 10.21
N GLU A 348 -0.91 22.30 11.22
CA GLU A 348 0.53 22.41 11.34
C GLU A 348 1.24 21.67 10.19
N ASN A 349 0.81 20.44 9.87
CA ASN A 349 1.38 19.69 8.75
C ASN A 349 1.17 20.38 7.40
N ILE A 350 -0.01 20.91 7.12
CA ILE A 350 -0.32 21.62 5.87
C ILE A 350 0.55 22.86 5.71
N THR A 351 0.78 23.60 6.77
CA THR A 351 1.49 24.89 6.70
C THR A 351 2.99 24.80 7.00
N LEU A 352 3.50 23.61 7.31
CA LEU A 352 4.89 23.39 7.76
C LEU A 352 5.94 23.94 6.79
N SER A 353 5.73 23.81 5.48
CA SER A 353 6.68 24.27 4.46
C SER A 353 6.65 25.78 4.22
N LYS A 354 5.57 26.47 4.61
CA LYS A 354 5.38 27.92 4.46
C LYS A 354 4.51 28.44 5.60
N LEU A 355 5.15 28.70 6.73
CA LEU A 355 4.45 29.15 7.92
C LEU A 355 3.82 30.54 7.71
N PRO A 356 2.54 30.73 8.02
CA PRO A 356 1.91 32.07 8.00
C PRO A 356 2.43 32.89 9.17
N GLN A 357 3.30 33.86 8.86
CA GLN A 357 4.00 34.69 9.83
C GLN A 357 3.45 36.11 9.86
N ARG A 358 3.39 36.68 11.06
CA ARG A 358 3.24 38.13 11.31
C ARG A 358 4.45 38.60 12.09
N GLY A 359 5.42 39.19 11.40
CA GLY A 359 6.72 39.48 11.97
C GLY A 359 7.45 38.19 12.36
N LEU A 360 7.87 38.07 13.63
CA LEU A 360 8.56 36.88 14.16
C LEU A 360 7.61 35.78 14.68
N LEU A 361 6.30 36.02 14.70
CA LEU A 361 5.32 35.10 15.30
C LEU A 361 4.52 34.37 14.23
N VAL A 362 4.25 33.08 14.46
CA VAL A 362 3.34 32.28 13.62
C VAL A 362 1.90 32.61 13.96
N SER A 363 1.11 32.98 12.96
CA SER A 363 -0.30 33.29 13.10
C SER A 363 -1.16 32.03 13.11
N LYS A 364 -1.49 31.51 14.29
CA LYS A 364 -2.39 30.34 14.44
C LYS A 364 -3.74 30.51 13.73
N ARG A 365 -4.28 31.74 13.68
CA ARG A 365 -5.55 32.02 13.00
C ARG A 365 -5.43 31.87 11.47
N GLU A 366 -4.35 32.35 10.88
CA GLU A 366 -4.09 32.22 9.44
C GLU A 366 -3.76 30.78 9.08
N GLN A 367 -3.02 30.08 9.93
CA GLN A 367 -2.73 28.66 9.81
C GLN A 367 -4.02 27.82 9.72
N LEU A 368 -4.95 28.01 10.67
CA LEU A 368 -6.23 27.31 10.67
C LEU A 368 -7.10 27.66 9.44
N ARG A 369 -7.10 28.93 9.00
CA ARG A 369 -7.84 29.36 7.80
C ARG A 369 -7.30 28.68 6.54
N ALA A 370 -5.98 28.71 6.32
CA ALA A 370 -5.35 28.09 5.18
C ALA A 370 -5.61 26.58 5.16
N ALA A 371 -5.45 25.91 6.29
CA ALA A 371 -5.73 24.49 6.42
C ALA A 371 -7.20 24.16 6.13
N SER A 372 -8.16 24.88 6.70
CA SER A 372 -9.59 24.63 6.50
C SER A 372 -10.00 24.75 5.02
N SER A 373 -9.46 25.74 4.29
CA SER A 373 -9.72 25.91 2.86
C SER A 373 -9.22 24.71 2.04
N LEU A 374 -7.99 24.25 2.31
CA LEU A 374 -7.41 23.11 1.61
C LEU A 374 -8.05 21.78 2.00
N MET A 375 -8.43 21.62 3.26
CA MET A 375 -9.18 20.45 3.73
C MET A 375 -10.51 20.31 3.00
N GLN A 376 -11.22 21.41 2.80
CA GLN A 376 -12.48 21.43 2.05
C GLN A 376 -12.23 21.10 0.58
N ARG A 377 -11.23 21.73 -0.05
CA ARG A 377 -10.88 21.53 -1.47
C ARG A 377 -10.49 20.07 -1.77
N LEU A 378 -9.68 19.44 -0.91
CA LEU A 378 -9.23 18.07 -1.06
C LEU A 378 -10.16 17.05 -0.38
N GLN A 379 -11.29 17.48 0.16
CA GLN A 379 -12.25 16.63 0.87
C GLN A 379 -11.58 15.76 1.96
N ILE A 380 -10.71 16.36 2.77
CA ILE A 380 -10.02 15.66 3.87
C ILE A 380 -11.04 15.38 4.98
N ARG A 381 -11.27 14.09 5.26
CA ARG A 381 -12.20 13.65 6.30
C ARG A 381 -11.51 13.63 7.65
N CYS A 382 -11.88 14.56 8.53
CA CYS A 382 -11.36 14.69 9.88
C CYS A 382 -12.40 15.37 10.80
N ARG A 383 -12.15 15.36 12.09
CA ARG A 383 -13.02 16.01 13.08
C ARG A 383 -12.78 17.53 13.13
N SER A 384 -11.55 17.95 12.99
CA SER A 384 -11.15 19.37 13.02
C SER A 384 -9.74 19.55 12.44
N PRO A 385 -9.33 20.77 12.04
CA PRO A 385 -7.96 21.06 11.61
C PRO A 385 -6.90 20.78 12.68
N ARG A 386 -7.28 20.69 13.95
CA ARG A 386 -6.41 20.40 15.10
C ARG A 386 -6.33 18.91 15.45
N GLN A 387 -6.94 18.05 14.65
CA GLN A 387 -6.80 16.61 14.83
C GLN A 387 -5.37 16.19 14.47
N MET A 388 -4.79 15.27 15.26
CA MET A 388 -3.46 14.72 14.98
C MET A 388 -3.48 13.97 13.66
N VAL A 389 -2.45 14.18 12.84
CA VAL A 389 -2.37 13.53 11.53
C VAL A 389 -2.23 12.01 11.64
N SER A 390 -1.63 11.51 12.73
CA SER A 390 -1.51 10.08 13.03
C SER A 390 -2.86 9.36 13.23
N GLU A 391 -3.93 10.09 13.56
CA GLU A 391 -5.28 9.53 13.74
C GLU A 391 -6.05 9.39 12.42
N LEU A 392 -5.52 9.91 11.32
CA LEU A 392 -6.17 9.87 10.01
C LEU A 392 -5.95 8.53 9.31
N SER A 393 -6.91 8.15 8.45
CA SER A 393 -6.70 7.07 7.49
C SER A 393 -5.58 7.42 6.49
N GLY A 394 -4.94 6.40 5.90
CA GLY A 394 -3.86 6.60 4.94
C GLY A 394 -4.22 7.52 3.78
N GLY A 395 -5.45 7.42 3.23
CA GLY A 395 -5.91 8.31 2.17
C GLY A 395 -6.02 9.78 2.61
N ASN A 396 -6.49 10.04 3.84
CA ASN A 396 -6.56 11.40 4.37
C ASN A 396 -5.16 11.94 4.71
N GLN A 397 -4.24 11.11 5.19
CA GLN A 397 -2.83 11.49 5.38
C GLN A 397 -2.19 11.91 4.05
N GLN A 398 -2.44 11.17 2.97
CA GLN A 398 -1.94 11.51 1.62
C GLN A 398 -2.46 12.87 1.14
N LYS A 399 -3.74 13.13 1.35
CA LYS A 399 -4.36 14.42 1.03
C LYS A 399 -3.77 15.57 1.87
N VAL A 400 -3.41 15.34 3.14
CA VAL A 400 -2.71 16.33 3.97
C VAL A 400 -1.31 16.63 3.41
N ALA A 401 -0.56 15.61 2.98
CA ALA A 401 0.74 15.80 2.35
C ALA A 401 0.63 16.57 1.03
N LEU A 402 -0.37 16.26 0.20
CA LEU A 402 -0.66 17.01 -1.03
C LEU A 402 -1.10 18.45 -0.70
N ALA A 403 -1.95 18.65 0.32
CA ALA A 403 -2.37 19.98 0.77
C ALA A 403 -1.19 20.87 1.17
N ARG A 404 -0.12 20.31 1.75
CA ARG A 404 1.11 21.03 2.08
C ARG A 404 1.79 21.59 0.82
N LEU A 405 1.86 20.82 -0.26
CA LEU A 405 2.42 21.28 -1.53
C LEU A 405 1.58 22.39 -2.15
N LEU A 406 0.24 22.24 -2.08
CA LEU A 406 -0.70 23.28 -2.53
C LEU A 406 -0.62 24.55 -1.69
N HIS A 407 -0.43 24.45 -0.37
CA HIS A 407 -0.25 25.60 0.50
C HIS A 407 1.04 26.36 0.20
N HIS A 408 2.10 25.64 -0.11
CA HIS A 408 3.38 26.24 -0.53
C HIS A 408 3.25 26.93 -1.90
N ASP A 409 2.32 26.47 -2.73
CA ASP A 409 2.09 26.92 -4.12
C ASP A 409 3.27 26.62 -5.04
N VAL A 410 3.76 25.38 -4.98
CA VAL A 410 4.86 24.90 -5.83
C VAL A 410 4.44 24.84 -7.31
N ASP A 411 5.40 25.06 -8.22
CA ASP A 411 5.19 24.97 -9.67
C ASP A 411 5.57 23.61 -10.25
N ILE A 412 6.47 22.89 -9.53
CA ILE A 412 6.92 21.56 -9.91
C ILE A 412 6.61 20.61 -8.75
N LEU A 413 5.82 19.58 -9.02
CA LEU A 413 5.45 18.55 -8.05
C LEU A 413 6.14 17.23 -8.41
N LEU A 414 6.94 16.73 -7.49
CA LEU A 414 7.52 15.38 -7.53
C LEU A 414 6.61 14.49 -6.66
N LEU A 415 5.86 13.60 -7.27
CA LEU A 415 4.88 12.73 -6.59
C LEU A 415 5.35 11.29 -6.64
N ASP A 416 5.83 10.77 -5.52
CA ASP A 416 6.28 9.40 -5.40
C ASP A 416 5.19 8.53 -4.77
N GLU A 417 4.62 7.63 -5.57
CA GLU A 417 3.53 6.70 -5.21
C GLU A 417 2.35 7.43 -4.51
N PRO A 418 1.76 8.48 -5.10
CA PRO A 418 0.78 9.34 -4.41
C PRO A 418 -0.50 8.61 -4.03
N THR A 419 -0.78 7.46 -4.61
CA THR A 419 -2.00 6.69 -4.36
C THR A 419 -1.75 5.35 -3.68
N ARG A 420 -0.51 5.07 -3.27
CA ARG A 420 -0.17 3.81 -2.62
C ARG A 420 -0.85 3.67 -1.26
N GLY A 421 -1.53 2.52 -1.07
CA GLY A 421 -2.19 2.18 0.19
C GLY A 421 -3.38 3.07 0.54
N ILE A 422 -4.05 3.64 -0.47
CA ILE A 422 -5.31 4.37 -0.31
C ILE A 422 -6.44 3.65 -1.05
N ASP A 423 -7.67 3.91 -0.62
CA ASP A 423 -8.87 3.32 -1.21
C ASP A 423 -9.18 3.91 -2.60
N VAL A 424 -10.02 3.21 -3.40
CA VAL A 424 -10.36 3.59 -4.78
C VAL A 424 -10.98 5.00 -4.86
N ARG A 425 -11.80 5.37 -3.88
CA ARG A 425 -12.43 6.70 -3.86
C ARG A 425 -11.40 7.79 -3.59
N SER A 426 -10.56 7.62 -2.58
CA SER A 426 -9.46 8.54 -2.26
C SER A 426 -8.48 8.65 -3.44
N ARG A 427 -8.23 7.55 -4.17
CA ARG A 427 -7.42 7.54 -5.39
C ARG A 427 -8.03 8.45 -6.46
N ALA A 428 -9.32 8.29 -6.77
CA ALA A 428 -10.00 9.14 -7.75
C ALA A 428 -9.94 10.63 -7.38
N GLU A 429 -10.08 10.96 -6.09
CA GLU A 429 -9.97 12.34 -5.58
C GLU A 429 -8.54 12.91 -5.73
N VAL A 430 -7.49 12.09 -5.53
CA VAL A 430 -6.09 12.47 -5.78
C VAL A 430 -5.82 12.63 -7.27
N HIS A 431 -6.31 11.71 -8.12
CA HIS A 431 -6.22 11.81 -9.60
C HIS A 431 -6.83 13.11 -10.11
N GLN A 432 -8.03 13.44 -9.63
CA GLN A 432 -8.69 14.70 -10.00
C GLN A 432 -7.85 15.93 -9.58
N ALA A 433 -7.26 15.89 -8.37
CA ALA A 433 -6.40 16.98 -7.91
C ALA A 433 -5.13 17.13 -8.76
N ILE A 434 -4.49 16.01 -9.15
CA ILE A 434 -3.33 16.00 -10.05
C ILE A 434 -3.70 16.61 -11.43
N ASP A 435 -4.82 16.17 -12.01
CA ASP A 435 -5.28 16.70 -13.30
C ASP A 435 -5.60 18.20 -13.22
N GLU A 436 -6.27 18.66 -12.16
CA GLU A 436 -6.54 20.09 -11.95
C GLU A 436 -5.24 20.92 -11.83
N LEU A 437 -4.22 20.40 -11.14
CA LEU A 437 -2.93 21.09 -11.00
C LEU A 437 -2.20 21.20 -12.33
N ALA A 438 -2.17 20.13 -13.12
CA ALA A 438 -1.57 20.15 -14.45
C ALA A 438 -2.28 21.16 -15.36
N ARG A 439 -3.64 21.20 -15.37
CA ARG A 439 -4.42 22.20 -16.13
C ARG A 439 -4.14 23.64 -15.69
N ARG A 440 -3.71 23.85 -14.46
CA ARG A 440 -3.27 25.18 -13.96
C ARG A 440 -1.82 25.52 -14.32
N GLY A 441 -1.18 24.72 -15.17
CA GLY A 441 0.17 24.94 -15.63
C GLY A 441 1.27 24.42 -14.68
N LYS A 442 0.95 23.62 -13.66
CA LYS A 442 1.97 22.99 -12.82
C LYS A 442 2.64 21.84 -13.56
N ALA A 443 3.95 21.68 -13.42
CA ALA A 443 4.71 20.54 -13.93
C ALA A 443 4.66 19.41 -12.89
N ILE A 444 4.37 18.18 -13.31
CA ILE A 444 4.21 17.05 -12.41
C ILE A 444 5.06 15.88 -12.88
N VAL A 445 5.92 15.39 -12.02
CA VAL A 445 6.59 14.08 -12.16
C VAL A 445 5.82 13.10 -11.30
N LEU A 446 5.22 12.09 -11.94
CA LEU A 446 4.41 11.08 -11.27
C LEU A 446 5.12 9.73 -11.31
N ILE A 447 5.51 9.21 -10.14
CA ILE A 447 6.02 7.85 -10.00
C ILE A 447 4.90 6.98 -9.48
N SER A 448 4.64 5.86 -10.16
CA SER A 448 3.70 4.85 -9.70
C SER A 448 4.15 3.44 -10.09
N SER A 449 3.96 2.50 -9.18
CA SER A 449 4.08 1.07 -9.43
C SER A 449 2.79 0.47 -10.02
N TYR A 450 1.69 1.22 -9.96
CA TYR A 450 0.40 0.88 -10.57
C TYR A 450 0.28 1.53 -11.94
N TRP A 451 0.65 0.81 -12.99
CA TRP A 451 0.75 1.33 -14.36
C TRP A 451 -0.55 1.87 -14.95
N PRO A 452 -1.74 1.30 -14.66
CA PRO A 452 -3.00 1.91 -15.09
C PRO A 452 -3.15 3.37 -14.66
N GLU A 453 -2.61 3.77 -13.50
CA GLU A 453 -2.57 5.16 -13.05
C GLU A 453 -1.75 6.05 -13.99
N LEU A 454 -0.57 5.58 -14.41
CA LEU A 454 0.28 6.32 -15.34
C LEU A 454 -0.38 6.46 -16.70
N LEU A 455 -1.00 5.39 -17.22
CA LEU A 455 -1.73 5.37 -18.48
C LEU A 455 -2.96 6.29 -18.48
N GLU A 456 -3.56 6.49 -17.31
CA GLU A 456 -4.73 7.37 -17.14
C GLU A 456 -4.36 8.85 -17.03
N LEU A 457 -3.31 9.18 -16.26
CA LEU A 457 -3.01 10.56 -15.85
C LEU A 457 -1.91 11.24 -16.65
N CYS A 458 -0.92 10.49 -17.17
CA CYS A 458 0.29 11.06 -17.74
C CYS A 458 0.10 11.51 -19.20
N ASP A 459 0.84 12.52 -19.61
CA ASP A 459 0.93 12.96 -21.02
C ASP A 459 2.04 12.19 -21.74
N ARG A 460 3.16 11.97 -21.05
CA ARG A 460 4.28 11.14 -21.50
C ARG A 460 4.70 10.20 -20.39
N ILE A 461 5.25 9.06 -20.76
CA ILE A 461 5.79 8.07 -19.82
C ILE A 461 7.22 7.72 -20.23
N VAL A 462 8.05 7.46 -19.22
CA VAL A 462 9.36 6.88 -19.36
C VAL A 462 9.51 5.72 -18.38
N VAL A 463 10.21 4.67 -18.79
CA VAL A 463 10.45 3.52 -17.92
C VAL A 463 11.85 3.61 -17.32
N MET A 464 11.96 3.40 -16.03
CA MET A 464 13.23 3.27 -15.33
C MET A 464 13.55 1.80 -15.10
N CYS A 465 14.71 1.36 -15.61
CA CYS A 465 15.23 0.02 -15.41
C CYS A 465 16.67 0.09 -14.88
N ARG A 466 16.93 -0.53 -13.71
CA ARG A 466 18.26 -0.62 -13.08
C ARG A 466 18.99 0.73 -12.96
N GLY A 467 18.25 1.78 -12.69
CA GLY A 467 18.75 3.15 -12.48
C GLY A 467 18.91 3.98 -13.75
N LYS A 468 18.59 3.48 -14.91
CA LYS A 468 18.63 4.21 -16.19
C LYS A 468 17.21 4.48 -16.69
N LEU A 469 17.00 5.64 -17.29
CA LEU A 469 15.77 5.94 -18.01
C LEU A 469 15.83 5.44 -19.44
N GLY A 470 14.74 4.84 -19.89
CA GLY A 470 14.49 4.55 -21.31
C GLY A 470 14.12 5.81 -22.09
N LYS A 471 13.51 5.62 -23.25
CA LYS A 471 13.04 6.73 -24.08
C LYS A 471 11.72 7.28 -23.55
N VAL A 472 11.62 8.59 -23.39
CA VAL A 472 10.35 9.28 -23.09
C VAL A 472 9.44 9.21 -24.32
N ARG A 473 8.21 8.68 -24.16
CA ARG A 473 7.23 8.55 -25.26
C ARG A 473 5.86 9.08 -24.80
N PRO A 474 5.01 9.52 -25.74
CA PRO A 474 3.61 9.84 -25.47
C PRO A 474 2.90 8.64 -24.82
N VAL A 475 1.95 8.90 -23.93
CA VAL A 475 1.22 7.83 -23.23
C VAL A 475 0.45 6.93 -24.20
N ASP A 476 -0.01 7.44 -25.31
CA ASP A 476 -0.79 6.70 -26.31
C ASP A 476 0.06 5.62 -27.03
N GLU A 477 1.39 5.65 -26.89
CA GLU A 477 2.32 4.63 -27.40
C GLU A 477 2.59 3.49 -26.40
N TRP A 478 1.96 3.54 -25.22
CA TRP A 478 2.17 2.59 -24.14
C TRP A 478 0.93 1.77 -23.83
N ASP A 479 1.16 0.52 -23.50
CA ASP A 479 0.24 -0.37 -22.79
C ASP A 479 0.97 -1.04 -21.63
N GLU A 480 0.24 -1.76 -20.78
CA GLU A 480 0.84 -2.42 -19.61
C GLU A 480 1.89 -3.46 -20.01
N HIS A 481 1.72 -4.12 -21.17
CA HIS A 481 2.66 -5.13 -21.66
C HIS A 481 3.99 -4.50 -22.06
N SER A 482 3.98 -3.44 -22.84
CA SER A 482 5.18 -2.71 -23.29
C SER A 482 5.91 -2.06 -22.10
N LEU A 483 5.17 -1.52 -21.12
CA LEU A 483 5.76 -1.04 -19.86
C LEU A 483 6.49 -2.16 -19.10
N LEU A 484 5.90 -3.37 -19.05
CA LEU A 484 6.52 -4.52 -18.38
C LEU A 484 7.81 -4.97 -19.10
N LEU A 485 7.76 -5.09 -20.41
CA LEU A 485 8.92 -5.50 -21.21
C LEU A 485 10.11 -4.55 -21.01
N GLU A 486 9.87 -3.23 -21.08
CA GLU A 486 10.93 -2.24 -20.89
C GLU A 486 11.40 -2.19 -19.42
N ALA A 487 10.50 -2.35 -18.44
CA ALA A 487 10.85 -2.38 -17.02
C ALA A 487 11.70 -3.61 -16.61
N THR A 488 11.57 -4.72 -17.33
CA THR A 488 12.40 -5.93 -17.13
C THR A 488 13.74 -5.88 -17.85
N GLY A 489 13.92 -4.91 -18.78
CA GLY A 489 15.13 -4.79 -19.59
C GLY A 489 15.18 -5.86 -20.70
N SER A 490 14.03 -6.32 -21.18
CA SER A 490 13.89 -7.31 -22.24
C SER A 490 13.82 -6.70 -23.64
N VAL A 491 14.03 -5.39 -23.75
CA VAL A 491 14.08 -4.62 -25.01
C VAL A 491 15.42 -3.94 -25.13
#